data_1952345844388a01565023f24473f2e0
#
_entry.id   1952345844388a01565023f24473f2e0
#
_cell.length_a   1.000
_cell.length_b   1.000
_cell.length_c   1.000
_cell.angle_alpha   90.00
_cell.angle_beta   90.00
_cell.angle_gamma   90.00
#
_symmetry.space_group_name_H-M   'P 1'
#
loop_
_entity.id
_entity.type
_entity.pdbx_description
1 polymer ?
#
loop_
_entity_poly.entity_id
_entity_poly.type
_entity_poly.pdbx_seq_one_letter_code
_entity_poly.pdbx_strand_id
1 'polypeptide(L)'
;MTDMTDDQLLDYASGLGAHAAEGNASVERSAASPSTSGVPAIEVARAAADAASFKGAEDICIIDLTELSDVCDYFVLATGNNTRMVDAIVDEVEEKVAKAFGEHPFSIEGREERNWILMDYGSVVVHSFTPEAREYYRLERLWGDAPVIEL
;
A
#
# COMPACT_ATOMS: atom_id res chain seq x y z
N MET A 1 20.25 -5.44 -7.52
CA MET A 1 19.53 -4.83 -6.43
C MET A 1 18.63 -5.84 -5.73
N THR A 2 18.67 -5.86 -4.43
CA THR A 2 17.97 -6.88 -3.67
C THR A 2 16.66 -6.33 -3.14
N ASP A 3 15.60 -7.12 -3.25
CA ASP A 3 14.32 -6.75 -2.66
C ASP A 3 14.46 -6.64 -1.15
N MET A 4 13.59 -5.85 -0.57
CA MET A 4 13.50 -5.77 0.87
C MET A 4 12.96 -7.07 1.44
N THR A 5 13.50 -7.46 2.60
CA THR A 5 12.92 -8.58 3.34
C THR A 5 11.63 -8.12 4.00
N ASP A 6 10.86 -9.08 4.54
CA ASP A 6 9.62 -8.74 5.22
C ASP A 6 9.87 -7.81 6.41
N ASP A 7 10.97 -8.03 7.14
CA ASP A 7 11.30 -7.15 8.27
C ASP A 7 11.59 -5.73 7.80
N GLN A 8 12.28 -5.61 6.67
CA GLN A 8 12.55 -4.29 6.11
C GLN A 8 11.28 -3.63 5.62
N LEU A 9 10.36 -4.42 5.06
CA LEU A 9 9.07 -3.88 4.65
C LEU A 9 8.27 -3.38 5.83
N LEU A 10 8.35 -4.09 6.95
CA LEU A 10 7.63 -3.66 8.15
C LEU A 10 8.21 -2.33 8.65
N ASP A 11 9.54 -2.20 8.67
CA ASP A 11 10.17 -0.95 9.06
C ASP A 11 9.75 0.18 8.13
N TYR A 12 9.74 -0.08 6.84
CA TYR A 12 9.37 0.93 5.87
C TYR A 12 7.92 1.36 6.06
N ALA A 13 7.02 0.39 6.20
CA ALA A 13 5.60 0.70 6.39
C ALA A 13 5.37 1.44 7.70
N SER A 14 6.06 1.05 8.76
CA SER A 14 5.96 1.73 10.04
C SER A 14 6.49 3.14 9.94
N GLY A 15 7.58 3.31 9.21
CA GLY A 15 8.22 4.61 9.06
C GLY A 15 7.35 5.63 8.34
N LEU A 16 6.49 5.16 7.45
CA LEU A 16 5.60 6.06 6.72
C LEU A 16 4.70 6.85 7.66
N GLY A 17 4.36 6.26 8.82
CA GLY A 17 3.58 7.00 9.79
C GLY A 17 4.41 7.59 10.90
N ALA A 18 5.48 6.89 11.29
CA ALA A 18 6.31 7.35 12.39
C ALA A 18 6.98 8.69 12.10
N HIS A 19 7.31 8.92 10.84
CA HIS A 19 7.93 10.19 10.46
C HIS A 19 7.05 11.39 10.76
N ALA A 20 5.76 11.22 10.73
CA ALA A 20 4.85 12.30 11.02
C ALA A 20 5.04 12.84 12.42
N ALA A 21 5.43 11.99 13.34
CA ALA A 21 5.58 12.37 14.74
C ALA A 21 6.83 13.21 14.99
N GLU A 22 7.72 13.29 14.03
CA GLU A 22 9.00 13.94 14.26
C GLU A 22 9.10 15.36 13.74
N GLY A 23 8.03 15.86 13.18
CA GLY A 23 7.97 17.27 12.87
C GLY A 23 8.59 17.69 11.57
N ASN A 24 9.29 16.83 10.89
CA ASN A 24 9.87 17.17 9.59
C ASN A 24 9.02 16.69 8.44
N ALA A 25 7.97 16.02 8.76
CA ALA A 25 7.21 15.31 7.76
C ALA A 25 6.47 16.24 6.80
N SER A 26 6.17 17.44 7.25
CA SER A 26 5.44 18.36 6.39
C SER A 26 6.20 18.66 5.11
N VAL A 27 7.52 18.73 5.18
CA VAL A 27 8.31 18.96 3.98
C VAL A 27 8.26 17.76 3.07
N GLU A 28 8.32 16.58 3.66
CA GLU A 28 8.30 15.37 2.85
C GLU A 28 6.94 15.13 2.24
N ARG A 29 5.89 15.48 2.95
CA ARG A 29 4.55 15.36 2.40
C ARG A 29 4.41 16.19 1.13
N SER A 30 4.90 17.41 1.16
CA SER A 30 4.88 18.27 -0.01
C SER A 30 5.58 17.63 -1.18
N ALA A 31 6.67 16.94 -0.90
CA ALA A 31 7.46 16.34 -1.97
C ALA A 31 6.85 15.04 -2.45
N ALA A 32 6.18 14.31 -1.56
CA ALA A 32 5.71 12.97 -1.88
C ALA A 32 4.33 12.95 -2.50
N SER A 33 3.54 13.98 -2.24
CA SER A 33 2.14 13.94 -2.58
C SER A 33 1.74 14.13 -4.01
N PRO A 34 2.47 14.84 -4.83
CA PRO A 34 1.88 15.17 -6.12
C PRO A 34 1.81 13.94 -6.99
N SER A 35 0.62 13.56 -7.32
CA SER A 35 0.44 12.61 -8.38
C SER A 35 0.58 13.39 -9.67
N THR A 36 1.23 12.80 -10.64
CA THR A 36 1.45 13.48 -11.90
C THR A 36 0.15 13.69 -12.66
N SER A 37 -0.86 12.91 -12.33
CA SER A 37 -2.14 13.00 -13.02
C SER A 37 -3.12 13.92 -12.32
N GLY A 38 -2.82 14.35 -11.09
CA GLY A 38 -3.73 15.17 -10.32
C GLY A 38 -4.91 14.41 -9.75
N VAL A 39 -4.87 13.09 -9.76
CA VAL A 39 -5.98 12.27 -9.29
C VAL A 39 -5.97 12.24 -7.76
N PRO A 40 -7.14 12.39 -7.11
CA PRO A 40 -7.17 12.25 -5.65
C PRO A 40 -6.69 10.88 -5.21
N ALA A 41 -5.95 10.87 -4.11
CA ALA A 41 -5.38 9.62 -3.61
C ALA A 41 -6.44 8.56 -3.33
N ILE A 42 -7.62 8.96 -2.85
CA ILE A 42 -8.66 7.99 -2.55
C ILE A 42 -9.12 7.24 -3.81
N GLU A 43 -9.07 7.88 -4.96
CA GLU A 43 -9.48 7.21 -6.18
C GLU A 43 -8.45 6.17 -6.61
N VAL A 44 -7.18 6.47 -6.40
CA VAL A 44 -6.12 5.49 -6.65
C VAL A 44 -6.29 4.31 -5.71
N ALA A 45 -6.56 4.59 -4.43
CA ALA A 45 -6.75 3.52 -3.45
C ALA A 45 -7.95 2.64 -3.81
N ARG A 46 -9.06 3.24 -4.24
CA ARG A 46 -10.22 2.46 -4.62
C ARG A 46 -9.98 1.63 -5.86
N ALA A 47 -9.27 2.18 -6.83
CA ALA A 47 -8.94 1.42 -8.04
C ALA A 47 -8.05 0.22 -7.70
N ALA A 48 -7.10 0.42 -6.78
CA ALA A 48 -6.24 -0.68 -6.35
C ALA A 48 -7.06 -1.76 -5.65
N ALA A 49 -7.99 -1.36 -4.79
CA ALA A 49 -8.86 -2.30 -4.10
C ALA A 49 -9.74 -3.08 -5.09
N ASP A 50 -10.27 -2.38 -6.08
CA ASP A 50 -11.09 -3.03 -7.11
C ASP A 50 -10.27 -4.05 -7.90
N ALA A 51 -9.03 -3.70 -8.23
CA ALA A 51 -8.16 -4.62 -8.96
C ALA A 51 -7.87 -5.87 -8.14
N ALA A 52 -7.62 -5.69 -6.85
CA ALA A 52 -7.37 -6.82 -5.96
C ALA A 52 -8.61 -7.72 -5.89
N SER A 53 -9.78 -7.11 -5.79
CA SER A 53 -11.04 -7.86 -5.74
C SER A 53 -11.25 -8.63 -7.02
N PHE A 54 -10.94 -8.04 -8.16
CA PHE A 54 -11.07 -8.69 -9.45
C PHE A 54 -10.25 -9.98 -9.50
N LYS A 55 -9.11 -9.99 -8.82
CA LYS A 55 -8.26 -11.18 -8.80
C LYS A 55 -8.62 -12.15 -7.67
N GLY A 56 -9.69 -11.88 -6.94
CA GLY A 56 -10.13 -12.79 -5.90
C GLY A 56 -9.45 -12.62 -4.57
N ALA A 57 -8.85 -11.46 -4.34
CA ALA A 57 -8.23 -11.21 -3.05
C ALA A 57 -9.27 -11.18 -1.94
N GLU A 58 -8.83 -11.50 -0.74
CA GLU A 58 -9.70 -11.51 0.44
C GLU A 58 -9.25 -10.44 1.41
N ASP A 59 -10.13 -10.10 2.35
CA ASP A 59 -9.84 -9.17 3.43
C ASP A 59 -9.26 -7.86 2.91
N ILE A 60 -9.89 -7.32 1.88
CA ILE A 60 -9.45 -6.06 1.28
C ILE A 60 -9.97 -4.92 2.13
N CYS A 61 -9.09 -4.00 2.49
CA CYS A 61 -9.52 -2.80 3.18
C CYS A 61 -8.60 -1.63 2.83
N ILE A 62 -9.10 -0.43 3.08
CA ILE A 62 -8.32 0.79 2.91
C ILE A 62 -8.19 1.42 4.29
N ILE A 63 -6.98 1.69 4.72
CA ILE A 63 -6.73 2.37 5.98
C ILE A 63 -6.48 3.84 5.68
N ASP A 64 -7.24 4.70 6.32
CA ASP A 64 -7.16 6.14 6.12
C ASP A 64 -6.11 6.70 7.06
N LEU A 65 -5.00 7.14 6.52
CA LEU A 65 -3.89 7.68 7.29
C LEU A 65 -3.79 9.20 7.19
N THR A 66 -4.80 9.84 6.60
CA THR A 66 -4.70 11.26 6.31
C THR A 66 -4.53 12.10 7.57
N GLU A 67 -5.02 11.64 8.70
CA GLU A 67 -4.89 12.36 9.96
C GLU A 67 -3.68 11.91 10.78
N LEU A 68 -3.02 10.83 10.37
CA LEU A 68 -1.95 10.23 11.17
C LEU A 68 -0.59 10.27 10.51
N SER A 69 -0.54 10.53 9.21
CA SER A 69 0.72 10.49 8.48
C SER A 69 0.82 11.68 7.55
N ASP A 70 2.00 12.29 7.50
CA ASP A 70 2.26 13.37 6.56
C ASP A 70 2.86 12.86 5.25
N VAL A 71 3.22 11.59 5.17
CA VAL A 71 3.88 11.06 3.97
C VAL A 71 2.99 10.13 3.16
N CYS A 72 1.92 9.62 3.74
CA CYS A 72 1.05 8.67 3.04
C CYS A 72 -0.39 8.90 3.46
N ASP A 73 -1.30 8.88 2.49
CA ASP A 73 -2.71 9.13 2.78
C ASP A 73 -3.48 7.83 3.03
N TYR A 74 -3.18 6.77 2.29
CA TYR A 74 -3.95 5.53 2.40
C TYR A 74 -3.07 4.32 2.24
N PHE A 75 -3.34 3.30 3.05
CA PHE A 75 -2.84 1.95 2.80
C PHE A 75 -3.99 1.13 2.23
N VAL A 76 -3.70 0.33 1.22
CA VAL A 76 -4.65 -0.66 0.71
C VAL A 76 -4.08 -2.03 1.06
N LEU A 77 -4.84 -2.83 1.78
CA LEU A 77 -4.39 -4.16 2.19
C LEU A 77 -5.23 -5.21 1.49
N ALA A 78 -4.60 -6.24 0.97
CA ALA A 78 -5.29 -7.33 0.30
C ALA A 78 -4.55 -8.63 0.60
N THR A 79 -5.29 -9.73 0.62
CA THR A 79 -4.73 -11.05 0.91
C THR A 79 -4.95 -11.96 -0.28
N GLY A 80 -3.87 -12.58 -0.76
CA GLY A 80 -3.94 -13.62 -1.79
C GLY A 80 -3.69 -14.97 -1.14
N ASN A 81 -4.35 -16.01 -1.65
CA ASN A 81 -4.31 -17.34 -1.04
C ASN A 81 -2.94 -18.00 -1.09
N ASN A 82 -2.09 -17.58 -2.02
CA ASN A 82 -0.75 -18.14 -2.16
C ASN A 82 0.13 -17.09 -2.83
N THR A 83 1.42 -17.40 -2.94
CA THR A 83 2.37 -16.42 -3.46
C THR A 83 2.09 -16.06 -4.91
N ARG A 84 1.57 -17.00 -5.69
CA ARG A 84 1.23 -16.69 -7.08
C ARG A 84 0.10 -15.67 -7.14
N MET A 85 -0.90 -15.80 -6.28
CA MET A 85 -2.00 -14.85 -6.26
C MET A 85 -1.55 -13.51 -5.74
N VAL A 86 -0.68 -13.50 -4.73
CA VAL A 86 -0.13 -12.25 -4.21
C VAL A 86 0.53 -11.45 -5.34
N ASP A 87 1.29 -12.14 -6.18
CA ASP A 87 1.97 -11.50 -7.32
C ASP A 87 0.95 -11.05 -8.38
N ALA A 88 -0.06 -11.87 -8.64
CA ALA A 88 -1.08 -11.54 -9.62
C ALA A 88 -1.89 -10.31 -9.22
N ILE A 89 -2.16 -10.17 -7.93
CA ILE A 89 -2.85 -8.98 -7.41
C ILE A 89 -2.03 -7.74 -7.73
N VAL A 90 -0.73 -7.81 -7.49
CA VAL A 90 0.15 -6.67 -7.75
C VAL A 90 0.14 -6.30 -9.22
N ASP A 91 0.22 -7.30 -10.10
CA ASP A 91 0.19 -7.03 -11.54
C ASP A 91 -1.12 -6.38 -11.96
N GLU A 92 -2.23 -6.84 -11.40
CA GLU A 92 -3.53 -6.27 -11.77
C GLU A 92 -3.67 -4.83 -11.27
N VAL A 93 -3.19 -4.57 -10.05
CA VAL A 93 -3.22 -3.21 -9.52
C VAL A 93 -2.40 -2.29 -10.42
N GLU A 94 -1.21 -2.73 -10.77
CA GLU A 94 -0.33 -1.91 -11.59
C GLU A 94 -0.98 -1.58 -12.92
N GLU A 95 -1.59 -2.56 -13.55
CA GLU A 95 -2.22 -2.35 -14.84
C GLU A 95 -3.44 -1.46 -14.75
N LYS A 96 -4.29 -1.71 -13.75
CA LYS A 96 -5.52 -0.95 -13.62
C LYS A 96 -5.26 0.51 -13.31
N VAL A 97 -4.34 0.78 -12.40
CA VAL A 97 -4.03 2.16 -12.02
C VAL A 97 -3.38 2.89 -13.18
N ALA A 98 -2.51 2.22 -13.93
CA ALA A 98 -1.91 2.83 -15.10
C ALA A 98 -2.96 3.17 -16.16
N LYS A 99 -3.88 2.26 -16.42
CA LYS A 99 -4.90 2.50 -17.43
C LYS A 99 -5.88 3.59 -17.02
N ALA A 100 -6.25 3.60 -15.76
CA ALA A 100 -7.27 4.55 -15.31
C ALA A 100 -6.72 5.94 -15.13
N PHE A 101 -5.49 6.07 -14.65
CA PHE A 101 -4.98 7.36 -14.19
C PHE A 101 -3.61 7.72 -14.74
N GLY A 102 -2.95 6.81 -15.45
CA GLY A 102 -1.59 7.07 -15.92
C GLY A 102 -0.56 7.10 -14.81
N GLU A 103 -0.85 6.48 -13.66
CA GLU A 103 0.05 6.47 -12.52
C GLU A 103 0.78 5.15 -12.44
N HIS A 104 2.04 5.22 -12.00
CA HIS A 104 2.88 4.05 -11.85
C HIS A 104 3.52 4.10 -10.47
N PRO A 105 3.78 2.95 -9.84
CA PRO A 105 4.41 2.97 -8.52
C PRO A 105 5.85 3.46 -8.62
N PHE A 106 6.28 4.17 -7.60
CA PHE A 106 7.68 4.59 -7.49
C PHE A 106 8.56 3.38 -7.21
N SER A 107 8.04 2.40 -6.49
CA SER A 107 8.79 1.17 -6.21
C SER A 107 7.83 0.04 -5.92
N ILE A 108 8.30 -1.18 -6.20
CA ILE A 108 7.60 -2.40 -5.81
C ILE A 108 8.63 -3.25 -5.11
N GLU A 109 8.35 -3.62 -3.86
CA GLU A 109 9.29 -4.37 -3.05
C GLU A 109 8.66 -5.68 -2.61
N GLY A 110 9.48 -6.72 -2.48
CA GLY A 110 9.02 -8.01 -1.97
C GLY A 110 8.67 -9.03 -3.03
N ARG A 111 8.91 -8.74 -4.31
CA ARG A 111 8.54 -9.66 -5.38
C ARG A 111 9.33 -10.95 -5.36
N GLU A 112 10.48 -10.96 -4.69
CA GLU A 112 11.29 -12.17 -4.65
C GLU A 112 10.63 -13.25 -3.83
N GLU A 113 10.17 -12.92 -2.63
CA GLU A 113 9.56 -13.90 -1.75
C GLU A 113 8.06 -14.00 -1.92
N ARG A 114 7.43 -12.91 -2.26
CA ARG A 114 5.98 -12.85 -2.55
C ARG A 114 5.09 -13.23 -1.37
N ASN A 115 5.62 -13.09 -0.16
CA ASN A 115 4.79 -13.22 1.04
C ASN A 115 4.08 -11.91 1.34
N TRP A 116 4.75 -10.82 1.05
CA TRP A 116 4.25 -9.47 1.26
C TRP A 116 4.91 -8.61 0.20
N ILE A 117 4.12 -8.12 -0.74
CA ILE A 117 4.60 -7.21 -1.77
C ILE A 117 4.04 -5.84 -1.48
N LEU A 118 4.90 -4.83 -1.48
CA LEU A 118 4.54 -3.46 -1.21
C LEU A 118 4.70 -2.65 -2.48
N MET A 119 3.64 -1.92 -2.87
CA MET A 119 3.67 -1.03 -4.04
C MET A 119 3.52 0.40 -3.55
N ASP A 120 4.52 1.21 -3.77
CA ASP A 120 4.54 2.58 -3.26
C ASP A 120 4.17 3.56 -4.36
N TYR A 121 3.00 4.16 -4.26
CA TYR A 121 2.55 5.20 -5.18
C TYR A 121 2.74 6.61 -4.59
N GLY A 122 3.36 6.70 -3.43
CA GLY A 122 3.53 7.98 -2.75
C GLY A 122 2.42 8.23 -1.76
N SER A 123 1.31 8.76 -2.23
CA SER A 123 0.17 9.01 -1.34
C SER A 123 -0.60 7.73 -1.00
N VAL A 124 -0.43 6.68 -1.77
CA VAL A 124 -1.10 5.40 -1.55
C VAL A 124 -0.06 4.31 -1.58
N VAL A 125 -0.10 3.41 -0.59
CA VAL A 125 0.78 2.25 -0.57
C VAL A 125 -0.10 1.01 -0.54
N VAL A 126 0.10 0.13 -1.51
CA VAL A 126 -0.69 -1.09 -1.64
C VAL A 126 0.12 -2.25 -1.07
N HIS A 127 -0.51 -3.06 -0.24
CA HIS A 127 0.13 -4.21 0.39
C HIS A 127 -0.62 -5.47 0.00
N SER A 128 0.08 -6.40 -0.61
CA SER A 128 -0.48 -7.70 -0.99
C SER A 128 0.21 -8.77 -0.16
N PHE A 129 -0.55 -9.56 0.58
CA PHE A 129 -0.01 -10.51 1.56
C PHE A 129 -0.51 -11.92 1.29
N THR A 130 0.30 -12.91 1.68
CA THR A 130 -0.27 -14.24 1.93
C THR A 130 -1.05 -14.19 3.24
N PRO A 131 -1.95 -15.18 3.48
CA PRO A 131 -2.70 -15.18 4.74
C PRO A 131 -1.79 -15.23 5.96
N GLU A 132 -0.70 -15.98 5.87
CA GLU A 132 0.24 -16.11 6.98
C GLU A 132 0.92 -14.78 7.28
N ALA A 133 1.35 -14.08 6.24
CA ALA A 133 2.02 -12.80 6.44
C ALA A 133 1.05 -11.76 6.95
N ARG A 134 -0.18 -11.74 6.42
CA ARG A 134 -1.19 -10.80 6.87
C ARG A 134 -1.42 -10.92 8.37
N GLU A 135 -1.54 -12.16 8.84
CA GLU A 135 -1.78 -12.40 10.25
C GLU A 135 -0.54 -12.12 11.09
N TYR A 136 0.63 -12.47 10.58
CA TYR A 136 1.85 -12.30 11.35
C TYR A 136 2.20 -10.84 11.55
N TYR A 137 2.14 -10.04 10.50
CA TYR A 137 2.58 -8.65 10.58
C TYR A 137 1.50 -7.70 11.05
N ARG A 138 0.25 -7.98 10.77
CA ARG A 138 -0.92 -7.25 11.29
C ARG A 138 -0.76 -5.75 11.17
N LEU A 139 -0.58 -5.29 9.94
CA LEU A 139 -0.44 -3.86 9.70
C LEU A 139 -1.60 -3.04 10.23
N GLU A 140 -2.78 -3.65 10.28
CA GLU A 140 -3.95 -2.97 10.83
C GLU A 140 -3.74 -2.52 12.25
N ARG A 141 -2.90 -3.25 13.01
CA ARG A 141 -2.64 -2.91 14.40
C ARG A 141 -1.64 -1.77 14.55
N LEU A 142 -0.77 -1.59 13.57
CA LEU A 142 0.15 -0.47 13.62
C LEU A 142 -0.59 0.85 13.62
N TRP A 143 -1.75 0.85 13.01
CA TRP A 143 -2.55 2.05 12.84
C TRP A 143 -3.90 1.88 13.52
N GLY A 144 -3.88 1.40 14.78
CA GLY A 144 -5.12 1.05 15.46
C GLY A 144 -6.13 2.18 15.55
N ASP A 145 -5.66 3.42 15.51
CA ASP A 145 -6.57 4.57 15.59
C ASP A 145 -7.03 5.05 14.21
N ALA A 146 -6.52 4.48 13.14
CA ALA A 146 -6.88 4.94 11.80
C ALA A 146 -8.23 4.40 11.39
N PRO A 147 -9.06 5.22 10.75
CA PRO A 147 -10.32 4.70 10.21
C PRO A 147 -10.05 3.67 9.12
N VAL A 148 -10.88 2.64 9.09
CA VAL A 148 -10.80 1.60 8.08
C VAL A 148 -12.02 1.73 7.18
N ILE A 149 -11.78 1.85 5.88
CA ILE A 149 -12.85 1.90 4.90
C ILE A 149 -13.03 0.49 4.37
N GLU A 150 -14.19 -0.08 4.64
CA GLU A 150 -14.48 -1.44 4.18
C GLU A 150 -15.21 -1.39 2.86
N LEU A 151 -14.93 -2.39 2.05
CA LEU A 151 -15.43 -2.41 0.68
C LEU A 151 -16.48 -3.47 0.47
#